data_5d460a0afd546df620238a9cdf26f043
#
_entry.id   5d460a0afd546df620238a9cdf26f043
#
_cell.length_a   1.000
_cell.length_b   1.000
_cell.length_c   1.000
_cell.angle_alpha   90.00
_cell.angle_beta   90.00
_cell.angle_gamma   90.00
#
_symmetry.space_group_name_H-M   'P 1'
#
loop_
_entity.id
_entity.type
_entity.pdbx_description
1 polymer ?
#
loop_
_entity_poly.entity_id
_entity_poly.type
_entity_poly.pdbx_seq_one_letter_code
_entity_poly.pdbx_strand_id
1 'polypeptide(L)'
;MFVRNIIIALLLAFPASGHAVTLVTTSDPGFYNDSIGTSLNLTNGGDTPTGYFPVFDDSTASFATAPDLSTASGALGNWLTDPLNLNANWSAEASIPNSWTPGTEVAIIYQFDTLGATNVQASFGVDNGMFAWLDGTYLFGARAGGGPSPGEYVLNLGDLAAGTHYLQLLLEDHGGSNGYIVNITADTFIPGPPPSVPEPGMLAVFGAGLLGLGLMRRRRAA
;
A
#
# COMPACT_ATOMS: atom_id res chain seq x y z
N MET A 1 -10.24 -54.31 39.24
CA MET A 1 -10.97 -53.94 38.01
C MET A 1 -10.96 -52.42 37.93
N PHE A 2 -10.00 -51.82 37.20
CA PHE A 2 -9.83 -50.35 37.11
C PHE A 2 -10.56 -49.87 35.84
N VAL A 3 -11.60 -49.07 36.02
CA VAL A 3 -12.29 -48.40 34.91
C VAL A 3 -11.49 -47.14 34.53
N ARG A 4 -10.84 -47.12 33.37
CA ARG A 4 -10.17 -45.95 32.81
C ARG A 4 -11.23 -45.05 32.17
N ASN A 5 -11.52 -43.91 32.77
CA ASN A 5 -12.33 -42.86 32.16
C ASN A 5 -11.56 -42.22 31.01
N ILE A 6 -11.99 -42.47 29.79
CA ILE A 6 -11.51 -41.75 28.58
C ILE A 6 -12.31 -40.48 28.49
N ILE A 7 -11.68 -39.33 28.73
CA ILE A 7 -12.23 -38.01 28.47
C ILE A 7 -11.97 -37.73 26.97
N ILE A 8 -13.01 -37.81 26.15
CA ILE A 8 -12.98 -37.38 24.77
C ILE A 8 -13.17 -35.85 24.78
N ALA A 9 -12.10 -35.09 24.55
CA ALA A 9 -12.18 -33.67 24.31
C ALA A 9 -12.74 -33.45 22.90
N LEU A 10 -14.00 -33.05 22.81
CA LEU A 10 -14.63 -32.63 21.56
C LEU A 10 -14.09 -31.25 21.20
N LEU A 11 -13.16 -31.19 20.25
CA LEU A 11 -12.71 -29.92 19.67
C LEU A 11 -13.86 -29.41 18.78
N LEU A 12 -14.63 -28.45 19.27
CA LEU A 12 -15.57 -27.68 18.48
C LEU A 12 -14.77 -26.73 17.61
N ALA A 13 -14.54 -27.08 16.34
CA ALA A 13 -14.09 -26.15 15.32
C ALA A 13 -15.26 -25.20 15.02
N PHE A 14 -15.23 -24.00 15.60
CA PHE A 14 -16.10 -22.93 15.15
C PHE A 14 -15.63 -22.50 13.75
N PRO A 15 -16.51 -22.44 12.74
CA PRO A 15 -16.15 -21.77 11.51
C PRO A 15 -15.87 -20.31 11.85
N ALA A 16 -14.65 -19.85 11.67
CA ALA A 16 -14.35 -18.45 11.68
C ALA A 16 -15.13 -17.84 10.51
N SER A 17 -16.17 -17.06 10.82
CA SER A 17 -16.81 -16.22 9.82
C SER A 17 -15.74 -15.21 9.40
N GLY A 18 -15.11 -15.45 8.26
CA GLY A 18 -14.13 -14.53 7.69
C GLY A 18 -14.83 -13.21 7.37
N HIS A 19 -14.55 -12.19 8.16
CA HIS A 19 -14.86 -10.83 7.76
C HIS A 19 -13.72 -10.38 6.86
N ALA A 20 -14.04 -9.76 5.72
CA ALA A 20 -13.04 -9.14 4.88
C ALA A 20 -12.25 -8.12 5.71
N VAL A 21 -10.94 -8.23 5.68
CA VAL A 21 -10.01 -7.32 6.38
C VAL A 21 -9.46 -6.36 5.35
N THR A 22 -9.43 -5.08 5.68
CA THR A 22 -8.83 -4.05 4.83
C THR A 22 -7.32 -4.05 5.02
N LEU A 23 -6.58 -4.11 3.92
CA LEU A 23 -5.12 -4.08 3.87
C LEU A 23 -4.60 -2.68 3.53
N VAL A 24 -5.23 -2.01 2.55
CA VAL A 24 -4.86 -0.68 2.08
C VAL A 24 -6.12 0.11 1.76
N THR A 25 -6.12 1.38 2.13
CA THR A 25 -7.12 2.38 1.74
C THR A 25 -6.43 3.63 1.20
N THR A 26 -7.18 4.48 0.52
CA THR A 26 -6.70 5.79 0.05
C THR A 26 -6.14 6.67 1.18
N SER A 27 -6.61 6.48 2.42
CA SER A 27 -6.19 7.28 3.59
C SER A 27 -4.95 6.74 4.29
N ASP A 28 -4.43 5.58 3.90
CA ASP A 28 -3.23 5.04 4.50
C ASP A 28 -1.99 5.86 4.10
N PRO A 29 -0.96 5.91 4.94
CA PRO A 29 0.29 6.57 4.60
C PRO A 29 1.00 5.83 3.46
N GLY A 30 1.79 6.58 2.69
CA GLY A 30 2.59 6.03 1.62
C GLY A 30 3.61 7.05 1.11
N PHE A 31 4.30 6.70 0.04
CA PHE A 31 5.26 7.58 -0.63
C PHE A 31 4.58 8.23 -1.82
N TYR A 32 4.90 9.49 -2.06
CA TYR A 32 4.30 10.31 -3.10
C TYR A 32 5.37 11.00 -3.93
N ASN A 33 5.16 11.06 -5.25
CA ASN A 33 6.06 11.71 -6.19
C ASN A 33 5.25 12.51 -7.22
N ASP A 34 5.36 13.83 -7.18
CA ASP A 34 4.75 14.77 -8.13
C ASP A 34 5.77 15.39 -9.11
N SER A 35 7.03 14.97 -9.04
CA SER A 35 8.09 15.48 -9.90
C SER A 35 8.07 14.93 -11.33
N ILE A 36 7.16 14.00 -11.61
CA ILE A 36 6.91 13.46 -12.95
C ILE A 36 6.38 14.58 -13.85
N GLY A 37 5.45 15.38 -13.33
CA GLY A 37 4.82 16.47 -14.04
C GLY A 37 4.09 15.98 -15.30
N THR A 38 4.59 16.32 -16.49
CA THR A 38 4.05 15.88 -17.79
C THR A 38 5.05 15.04 -18.57
N SER A 39 6.04 14.46 -17.91
CA SER A 39 7.17 13.80 -18.58
C SER A 39 6.78 12.54 -19.33
N LEU A 40 5.76 11.83 -18.89
CA LEU A 40 5.25 10.64 -19.57
C LEU A 40 4.29 10.98 -20.70
N ASN A 41 3.81 12.25 -20.73
CA ASN A 41 2.89 12.73 -21.76
C ASN A 41 1.62 11.86 -21.90
N LEU A 42 1.16 11.30 -20.79
CA LEU A 42 -0.05 10.45 -20.78
C LEU A 42 -1.31 11.24 -21.09
N THR A 43 -1.33 12.52 -20.67
CA THR A 43 -2.41 13.48 -20.91
C THR A 43 -2.45 13.97 -22.33
N ASN A 44 -1.34 13.93 -23.06
CA ASN A 44 -1.23 14.52 -24.36
C ASN A 44 -1.68 13.56 -25.47
N GLY A 45 -2.71 12.85 -25.20
CA GLY A 45 -3.38 12.18 -26.26
C GLY A 45 -4.05 13.13 -27.20
N GLY A 46 -4.31 14.35 -26.86
CA GLY A 46 -5.12 15.29 -27.59
C GLY A 46 -5.59 14.69 -28.88
N ASP A 47 -6.62 14.50 -29.37
CA ASP A 47 -7.09 14.01 -30.68
C ASP A 47 -6.29 12.87 -31.37
N THR A 48 -5.20 12.36 -30.77
CA THR A 48 -4.47 11.24 -31.37
C THR A 48 -4.93 9.91 -30.73
N PRO A 49 -5.24 8.90 -31.56
CA PRO A 49 -5.67 7.59 -31.09
C PRO A 49 -4.61 6.83 -30.28
N THR A 50 -3.46 7.41 -30.04
CA THR A 50 -2.30 6.78 -29.42
C THR A 50 -2.07 7.18 -27.95
N GLY A 51 -2.80 8.19 -27.44
CA GLY A 51 -2.74 8.57 -26.04
C GLY A 51 -3.59 7.67 -25.15
N TYR A 52 -3.08 7.35 -23.96
CA TYR A 52 -3.88 6.60 -22.99
C TYR A 52 -5.07 7.43 -22.47
N PHE A 53 -4.88 8.74 -22.32
CA PHE A 53 -5.82 9.66 -21.70
C PHE A 53 -6.01 10.93 -22.59
N PRO A 54 -6.77 10.85 -23.67
CA PRO A 54 -7.01 12.01 -24.53
C PRO A 54 -7.86 13.05 -23.80
N VAL A 55 -7.49 14.32 -23.92
CA VAL A 55 -8.08 15.47 -23.21
C VAL A 55 -9.60 15.63 -23.39
N PHE A 56 -10.15 15.12 -24.47
CA PHE A 56 -11.58 15.28 -24.78
C PHE A 56 -12.38 13.99 -24.80
N ASP A 57 -11.79 12.88 -24.34
CA ASP A 57 -12.44 11.58 -24.31
C ASP A 57 -12.46 11.01 -22.90
N ASP A 58 -13.56 11.24 -22.19
CA ASP A 58 -13.85 10.68 -20.88
C ASP A 58 -14.49 9.28 -20.94
N SER A 59 -14.42 8.62 -22.10
CA SER A 59 -14.97 7.26 -22.21
C SER A 59 -14.20 6.30 -21.33
N THR A 60 -14.92 5.43 -20.63
CA THR A 60 -14.34 4.37 -19.81
C THR A 60 -13.52 3.42 -20.67
N ALA A 61 -12.27 3.19 -20.29
CA ALA A 61 -11.37 2.27 -20.96
C ALA A 61 -10.48 1.52 -19.96
N SER A 62 -9.95 0.38 -20.38
CA SER A 62 -8.94 -0.35 -19.61
C SER A 62 -7.76 -0.72 -20.51
N PHE A 63 -6.56 -0.81 -19.93
CA PHE A 63 -5.31 -1.02 -20.64
C PHE A 63 -4.62 -2.29 -20.12
N ALA A 64 -4.43 -3.27 -21.02
CA ALA A 64 -3.81 -4.54 -20.69
C ALA A 64 -2.28 -4.48 -20.63
N THR A 65 -1.68 -3.40 -21.12
CA THR A 65 -0.23 -3.21 -21.17
C THR A 65 0.19 -1.98 -20.38
N ALA A 66 1.33 -2.10 -19.66
CA ALA A 66 1.92 -0.97 -18.96
C ALA A 66 2.34 0.13 -19.93
N PRO A 67 2.28 1.41 -19.51
CA PRO A 67 2.85 2.50 -20.28
C PRO A 67 4.38 2.41 -20.35
N ASP A 68 4.97 3.06 -21.34
CA ASP A 68 6.41 3.27 -21.38
C ASP A 68 6.80 4.38 -20.37
N LEU A 69 7.57 3.99 -19.35
CA LEU A 69 8.01 4.89 -18.28
C LEU A 69 9.39 5.51 -18.53
N SER A 70 10.00 5.26 -19.69
CA SER A 70 11.40 5.63 -19.96
C SER A 70 11.65 7.13 -19.86
N THR A 71 10.71 7.98 -20.29
CA THR A 71 10.83 9.44 -20.25
C THR A 71 10.78 10.02 -18.83
N ALA A 72 10.15 9.32 -17.89
CA ALA A 72 10.08 9.70 -16.48
C ALA A 72 11.05 8.91 -15.59
N SER A 73 11.93 8.10 -16.16
CA SER A 73 12.81 7.21 -15.39
C SER A 73 13.69 7.96 -14.38
N GLY A 74 14.11 9.17 -14.68
CA GLY A 74 14.87 10.02 -13.75
C GLY A 74 14.05 10.49 -12.55
N ALA A 75 12.77 10.79 -12.75
CA ALA A 75 11.85 11.18 -11.68
C ALA A 75 11.42 9.97 -10.84
N LEU A 76 11.06 8.87 -11.48
CA LEU A 76 10.56 7.67 -10.85
C LEU A 76 11.65 6.85 -10.14
N GLY A 77 12.87 6.82 -10.67
CA GLY A 77 13.94 5.95 -10.17
C GLY A 77 13.57 4.47 -10.28
N ASN A 78 13.96 3.69 -9.29
CA ASN A 78 13.72 2.25 -9.25
C ASN A 78 12.39 1.86 -8.56
N TRP A 79 11.42 2.74 -8.54
CA TRP A 79 10.19 2.60 -7.75
C TRP A 79 9.44 1.27 -7.93
N LEU A 80 9.53 0.64 -9.10
CA LEU A 80 8.91 -0.67 -9.37
C LEU A 80 9.78 -1.86 -8.94
N THR A 81 11.10 -1.69 -8.92
CA THR A 81 12.04 -2.80 -8.70
C THR A 81 12.73 -2.76 -7.34
N ASP A 82 12.84 -1.59 -6.73
CA ASP A 82 13.44 -1.37 -5.42
C ASP A 82 12.74 -0.21 -4.69
N PRO A 83 11.49 -0.41 -4.26
CA PRO A 83 10.67 0.63 -3.65
C PRO A 83 11.17 1.09 -2.27
N LEU A 84 12.16 0.41 -1.68
CA LEU A 84 12.83 0.84 -0.45
C LEU A 84 13.98 1.82 -0.70
N ASN A 85 14.47 1.91 -1.95
CA ASN A 85 15.61 2.77 -2.31
C ASN A 85 15.16 3.87 -3.28
N LEU A 86 14.21 4.66 -2.82
CA LEU A 86 13.63 5.75 -3.59
C LEU A 86 14.62 6.93 -3.69
N ASN A 87 14.58 7.64 -4.82
CA ASN A 87 15.39 8.85 -5.00
C ASN A 87 14.78 10.07 -4.29
N ALA A 88 15.45 11.21 -4.34
CA ALA A 88 15.04 12.43 -3.64
C ALA A 88 13.74 13.07 -4.16
N ASN A 89 13.16 12.57 -5.25
CA ASN A 89 11.90 13.04 -5.80
C ASN A 89 10.67 12.47 -5.07
N TRP A 90 10.87 11.45 -4.25
CA TRP A 90 9.82 10.86 -3.45
C TRP A 90 9.75 11.50 -2.07
N SER A 91 8.53 11.72 -1.57
CA SER A 91 8.31 12.13 -0.19
C SER A 91 8.78 11.04 0.79
N ALA A 92 9.01 11.40 2.04
CA ALA A 92 8.98 10.42 3.12
C ALA A 92 7.58 9.80 3.23
N GLU A 93 7.48 8.62 3.85
CA GLU A 93 6.18 8.00 4.13
C GLU A 93 5.31 8.95 4.98
N ALA A 94 4.17 9.33 4.42
CA ALA A 94 3.24 10.31 5.01
C ALA A 94 1.84 10.15 4.39
N SER A 95 0.89 10.97 4.85
CA SER A 95 -0.43 11.08 4.20
C SER A 95 -0.27 11.53 2.75
N ILE A 96 -0.87 10.78 1.84
CA ILE A 96 -0.85 11.05 0.41
C ILE A 96 -1.96 12.07 0.08
N PRO A 97 -1.69 13.08 -0.76
CA PRO A 97 -2.72 14.00 -1.24
C PRO A 97 -3.83 13.26 -2.00
N ASN A 98 -5.09 13.59 -1.73
CA ASN A 98 -6.23 13.03 -2.45
C ASN A 98 -6.40 13.62 -3.86
N SER A 99 -5.69 14.69 -4.16
CA SER A 99 -5.68 15.40 -5.46
C SER A 99 -4.30 16.00 -5.69
N TRP A 100 -3.98 16.24 -6.95
CA TRP A 100 -2.69 16.81 -7.38
C TRP A 100 -2.90 17.93 -8.40
N THR A 101 -1.84 18.50 -8.93
CA THR A 101 -1.92 19.57 -9.93
C THR A 101 -2.63 19.06 -11.19
N PRO A 102 -3.76 19.66 -11.61
CA PRO A 102 -4.43 19.25 -12.83
C PRO A 102 -3.52 19.30 -14.07
N GLY A 103 -3.69 18.34 -14.96
CA GLY A 103 -2.87 18.20 -16.15
C GLY A 103 -1.46 17.65 -15.91
N THR A 104 -1.23 17.00 -14.77
CA THR A 104 0.06 16.36 -14.44
C THR A 104 -0.12 14.91 -14.00
N GLU A 105 0.99 14.20 -14.00
CA GLU A 105 1.11 12.81 -13.55
C GLU A 105 1.78 12.75 -12.18
N VAL A 106 1.33 11.82 -11.34
CA VAL A 106 1.91 11.55 -10.02
C VAL A 106 2.05 10.06 -9.80
N ALA A 107 3.02 9.67 -8.98
CA ALA A 107 3.18 8.28 -8.58
C ALA A 107 3.04 8.12 -7.07
N ILE A 108 2.49 6.97 -6.65
CA ILE A 108 2.20 6.64 -5.27
C ILE A 108 2.68 5.22 -4.99
N ILE A 109 3.21 4.99 -3.78
CA ILE A 109 3.50 3.65 -3.27
C ILE A 109 2.85 3.50 -1.91
N TYR A 110 1.96 2.52 -1.77
CA TYR A 110 1.51 2.01 -0.47
C TYR A 110 2.32 0.77 -0.13
N GLN A 111 2.91 0.77 1.05
CA GLN A 111 3.60 -0.39 1.60
C GLN A 111 2.74 -1.04 2.67
N PHE A 112 2.64 -2.37 2.64
CA PHE A 112 1.96 -3.12 3.69
C PHE A 112 2.61 -4.48 3.92
N ASP A 113 2.58 -4.93 5.18
CA ASP A 113 3.17 -6.21 5.60
C ASP A 113 2.09 -7.24 5.88
N THR A 114 2.32 -8.49 5.49
CA THR A 114 1.43 -9.61 5.82
C THR A 114 2.22 -10.86 6.18
N LEU A 115 1.69 -11.69 7.10
CA LEU A 115 2.13 -13.08 7.30
C LEU A 115 1.40 -14.06 6.37
N GLY A 116 0.60 -13.54 5.46
CA GLY A 116 -0.21 -14.20 4.47
C GLY A 116 -1.59 -13.58 4.41
N ALA A 117 -2.15 -13.44 3.20
CA ALA A 117 -3.49 -12.96 2.96
C ALA A 117 -4.15 -13.82 1.89
N THR A 118 -5.43 -14.17 2.05
CA THR A 118 -6.14 -15.04 1.11
C THR A 118 -7.26 -14.29 0.43
N ASN A 119 -7.52 -14.65 -0.84
CA ASN A 119 -8.56 -14.07 -1.68
C ASN A 119 -8.52 -12.53 -1.69
N VAL A 120 -7.34 -11.98 -1.98
CA VAL A 120 -7.13 -10.53 -1.97
C VAL A 120 -7.85 -9.90 -3.15
N GLN A 121 -8.67 -8.90 -2.86
CA GLN A 121 -9.40 -8.10 -3.84
C GLN A 121 -8.92 -6.65 -3.79
N ALA A 122 -8.59 -6.09 -4.94
CA ALA A 122 -8.30 -4.67 -5.07
C ALA A 122 -9.44 -3.96 -5.79
N SER A 123 -9.92 -2.88 -5.21
CA SER A 123 -10.97 -2.03 -5.76
C SER A 123 -10.41 -0.64 -5.99
N PHE A 124 -10.66 -0.09 -7.16
CA PHE A 124 -10.14 1.21 -7.57
C PHE A 124 -11.25 2.10 -8.12
N GLY A 125 -11.09 3.39 -7.95
CA GLY A 125 -11.81 4.44 -8.65
C GLY A 125 -10.81 5.49 -9.11
N VAL A 126 -11.00 6.11 -10.25
CA VAL A 126 -10.06 7.03 -10.87
C VAL A 126 -10.74 8.19 -11.57
N ASP A 127 -10.07 9.33 -11.56
CA ASP A 127 -10.41 10.54 -12.31
C ASP A 127 -9.09 11.27 -12.66
N ASN A 128 -8.56 11.21 -13.89
CA ASN A 128 -9.11 10.56 -15.08
C ASN A 128 -8.45 9.21 -15.36
N GLY A 129 -7.16 9.02 -15.06
CA GLY A 129 -6.39 7.85 -15.45
C GLY A 129 -5.54 7.23 -14.36
N MET A 130 -5.38 5.92 -14.43
CA MET A 130 -4.59 5.13 -13.48
C MET A 130 -3.89 3.96 -14.15
N PHE A 131 -2.65 3.71 -13.71
CA PHE A 131 -1.97 2.43 -13.89
C PHE A 131 -1.56 1.88 -12.51
N ALA A 132 -1.67 0.58 -12.34
CA ALA A 132 -1.39 -0.09 -11.07
C ALA A 132 -0.47 -1.30 -11.24
N TRP A 133 0.43 -1.45 -10.27
CA TRP A 133 1.33 -2.60 -10.11
C TRP A 133 1.24 -3.12 -8.67
N LEU A 134 1.49 -4.40 -8.50
CA LEU A 134 1.74 -5.01 -7.20
C LEU A 134 3.13 -5.67 -7.26
N ASP A 135 4.01 -5.28 -6.35
CA ASP A 135 5.39 -5.77 -6.27
C ASP A 135 6.14 -5.66 -7.62
N GLY A 136 5.93 -4.54 -8.33
CA GLY A 136 6.48 -4.30 -9.65
C GLY A 136 5.82 -5.05 -10.80
N THR A 137 4.88 -5.95 -10.51
CA THR A 137 4.12 -6.67 -11.53
C THR A 137 2.92 -5.86 -11.96
N TYR A 138 2.82 -5.55 -13.24
CA TYR A 138 1.72 -4.78 -13.80
C TYR A 138 0.39 -5.53 -13.63
N LEU A 139 -0.63 -4.81 -13.11
CA LEU A 139 -1.97 -5.35 -12.90
C LEU A 139 -2.93 -4.89 -14.00
N PHE A 140 -3.07 -3.58 -14.14
CA PHE A 140 -3.99 -2.97 -15.11
C PHE A 140 -3.74 -1.47 -15.26
N GLY A 141 -4.33 -0.88 -16.31
CA GLY A 141 -4.57 0.55 -16.40
C GLY A 141 -6.02 0.81 -16.73
N ALA A 142 -6.51 1.98 -16.35
CA ALA A 142 -7.89 2.37 -16.54
C ALA A 142 -8.02 3.87 -16.75
N ARG A 143 -9.10 4.26 -17.46
CA ARG A 143 -9.56 5.61 -17.64
C ARG A 143 -11.05 5.66 -17.35
N ALA A 144 -11.49 6.66 -16.58
CA ALA A 144 -12.90 6.96 -16.39
C ALA A 144 -13.08 8.48 -16.24
N GLY A 145 -14.14 9.01 -16.80
CA GLY A 145 -14.52 10.41 -16.63
C GLY A 145 -15.39 10.62 -15.41
N GLY A 146 -15.36 11.86 -14.89
CA GLY A 146 -16.09 12.23 -13.69
C GLY A 146 -15.32 11.91 -12.40
N GLY A 147 -15.87 12.19 -11.23
CA GLY A 147 -15.19 11.92 -9.96
C GLY A 147 -14.99 10.43 -9.70
N PRO A 148 -13.90 10.03 -9.01
CA PRO A 148 -13.61 8.62 -8.75
C PRO A 148 -14.72 7.99 -7.92
N SER A 149 -15.18 6.80 -8.32
CA SER A 149 -16.23 6.08 -7.61
C SER A 149 -15.72 4.76 -7.03
N PRO A 150 -16.14 4.36 -5.83
CA PRO A 150 -15.75 3.08 -5.26
C PRO A 150 -16.17 1.91 -6.14
N GLY A 151 -15.24 1.02 -6.48
CA GLY A 151 -15.54 -0.20 -7.23
C GLY A 151 -15.75 -0.01 -8.72
N GLU A 152 -15.26 1.08 -9.32
CA GLU A 152 -15.24 1.22 -10.78
C GLU A 152 -14.46 0.08 -11.43
N TYR A 153 -13.35 -0.31 -10.80
CA TYR A 153 -12.54 -1.46 -11.21
C TYR A 153 -12.28 -2.36 -10.02
N VAL A 154 -12.51 -3.66 -10.20
CA VAL A 154 -12.25 -4.68 -9.18
C VAL A 154 -11.38 -5.77 -9.76
N LEU A 155 -10.27 -6.06 -9.11
CA LEU A 155 -9.31 -7.08 -9.50
C LEU A 155 -9.18 -8.14 -8.41
N ASN A 156 -9.16 -9.40 -8.80
CA ASN A 156 -8.78 -10.48 -7.92
C ASN A 156 -7.26 -10.67 -8.00
N LEU A 157 -6.57 -10.38 -6.90
CA LEU A 157 -5.12 -10.53 -6.80
C LEU A 157 -4.71 -11.93 -6.32
N GLY A 158 -5.68 -12.78 -5.95
CA GLY A 158 -5.41 -14.11 -5.41
C GLY A 158 -4.92 -14.06 -3.97
N ASP A 159 -4.03 -14.99 -3.62
CA ASP A 159 -3.40 -15.07 -2.30
C ASP A 159 -2.07 -14.35 -2.32
N LEU A 160 -1.77 -13.58 -1.27
CA LEU A 160 -0.46 -12.95 -1.07
C LEU A 160 0.34 -13.75 -0.03
N ALA A 161 1.61 -13.99 -0.34
CA ALA A 161 2.54 -14.65 0.56
C ALA A 161 2.85 -13.78 1.80
N ALA A 162 3.53 -14.37 2.78
CA ALA A 162 4.08 -13.58 3.88
C ALA A 162 5.23 -12.71 3.37
N GLY A 163 5.24 -11.44 3.78
CA GLY A 163 6.26 -10.47 3.38
C GLY A 163 5.74 -9.05 3.34
N THR A 164 6.61 -8.15 2.89
CA THR A 164 6.26 -6.78 2.56
C THR A 164 5.80 -6.71 1.12
N HIS A 165 4.68 -6.07 0.87
CA HIS A 165 4.09 -5.86 -0.44
C HIS A 165 3.98 -4.37 -0.76
N TYR A 166 4.04 -4.03 -2.03
CA TYR A 166 3.99 -2.68 -2.53
C TYR A 166 2.91 -2.55 -3.60
N LEU A 167 1.86 -1.79 -3.28
CA LEU A 167 0.94 -1.31 -4.31
C LEU A 167 1.50 -0.02 -4.88
N GLN A 168 1.81 -0.01 -6.16
CA GLN A 168 2.38 1.12 -6.88
C GLN A 168 1.37 1.64 -7.89
N LEU A 169 1.08 2.93 -7.82
CA LEU A 169 0.09 3.60 -8.67
C LEU A 169 0.77 4.73 -9.44
N LEU A 170 0.42 4.87 -10.70
CA LEU A 170 0.69 6.03 -11.52
C LEU A 170 -0.65 6.63 -11.90
N LEU A 171 -0.89 7.86 -11.51
CA LEU A 171 -2.14 8.58 -11.72
C LEU A 171 -1.92 9.71 -12.69
N GLU A 172 -2.94 10.01 -13.46
CA GLU A 172 -2.96 11.04 -14.49
C GLU A 172 -4.25 11.83 -14.42
N ASP A 173 -4.14 13.11 -14.73
CA ASP A 173 -5.27 14.01 -14.93
C ASP A 173 -5.03 14.91 -16.14
N HIS A 174 -6.01 15.02 -17.02
CA HIS A 174 -5.94 15.87 -18.19
C HIS A 174 -6.67 17.22 -18.03
N GLY A 175 -7.06 17.57 -16.81
CA GLY A 175 -7.61 18.87 -16.46
C GLY A 175 -8.95 18.79 -15.72
N GLY A 176 -9.26 19.86 -15.02
CA GLY A 176 -10.44 19.93 -14.16
C GLY A 176 -10.14 19.55 -12.71
N SER A 177 -10.96 18.70 -12.15
CA SER A 177 -10.72 18.09 -10.84
C SER A 177 -10.24 16.66 -11.02
N ASN A 178 -9.40 16.21 -10.12
CA ASN A 178 -8.87 14.85 -10.13
C ASN A 178 -9.03 14.17 -8.77
N GLY A 179 -8.81 12.87 -8.76
CA GLY A 179 -8.82 12.09 -7.56
C GLY A 179 -8.70 10.61 -7.83
N TYR A 180 -8.58 9.83 -6.76
CA TYR A 180 -8.52 8.38 -6.84
C TYR A 180 -9.08 7.74 -5.56
N ILE A 181 -9.50 6.51 -5.70
CA ILE A 181 -9.89 5.66 -4.58
C ILE A 181 -9.14 4.34 -4.72
N VAL A 182 -8.57 3.87 -3.62
CA VAL A 182 -8.02 2.54 -3.50
C VAL A 182 -8.55 1.86 -2.25
N ASN A 183 -8.92 0.59 -2.37
CA ASN A 183 -9.29 -0.25 -1.25
C ASN A 183 -8.86 -1.70 -1.56
N ILE A 184 -7.90 -2.23 -0.80
CA ILE A 184 -7.48 -3.62 -0.89
C ILE A 184 -8.02 -4.35 0.34
N THR A 185 -8.72 -5.45 0.11
CA THR A 185 -9.30 -6.30 1.14
C THR A 185 -8.86 -7.74 0.97
N ALA A 186 -8.90 -8.52 2.04
CA ALA A 186 -8.66 -9.96 2.03
C ALA A 186 -9.69 -10.69 2.88
N ASP A 187 -9.98 -11.95 2.58
CA ASP A 187 -10.85 -12.78 3.43
C ASP A 187 -10.20 -13.10 4.77
N THR A 188 -8.89 -13.35 4.74
CA THR A 188 -8.06 -13.50 5.94
C THR A 188 -6.78 -12.71 5.78
N PHE A 189 -6.33 -12.13 6.88
CA PHE A 189 -5.09 -11.38 6.97
C PHE A 189 -4.38 -11.74 8.27
N ILE A 190 -3.13 -12.14 8.16
CA ILE A 190 -2.25 -12.34 9.30
C ILE A 190 -1.26 -11.16 9.30
N PRO A 191 -1.39 -10.21 10.23
CA PRO A 191 -0.48 -9.07 10.27
C PRO A 191 0.94 -9.52 10.54
N GLY A 192 1.91 -8.84 9.95
CA GLY A 192 3.32 -9.02 10.25
C GLY A 192 3.62 -8.74 11.73
N PRO A 193 4.73 -9.25 12.27
CA PRO A 193 5.12 -8.89 13.62
C PRO A 193 5.26 -7.37 13.72
N PRO A 194 4.78 -6.77 14.82
CA PRO A 194 4.96 -5.34 15.01
C PRO A 194 6.45 -5.00 14.92
N PRO A 195 6.81 -3.84 14.36
CA PRO A 195 8.20 -3.41 14.31
C PRO A 195 8.79 -3.51 15.71
N SER A 196 9.99 -4.09 15.84
CA SER A 196 10.68 -4.20 17.11
C SER A 196 10.98 -2.80 17.63
N VAL A 197 10.13 -2.31 18.50
CA VAL A 197 10.41 -1.06 19.22
C VAL A 197 11.64 -1.35 20.09
N PRO A 198 12.78 -0.64 19.91
CA PRO A 198 13.90 -0.79 20.81
C PRO A 198 13.38 -0.57 22.23
N GLU A 199 13.56 -1.55 23.11
CA GLU A 199 13.12 -1.40 24.49
C GLU A 199 13.66 -0.07 25.02
N PRO A 200 12.79 0.84 25.48
CA PRO A 200 13.26 2.12 26.01
C PRO A 200 14.32 1.78 27.06
N GLY A 201 15.44 2.51 27.05
CA GLY A 201 16.52 2.33 28.02
C GLY A 201 16.09 2.37 29.50
N MET A 202 14.78 2.39 29.76
CA MET A 202 14.11 2.29 31.05
C MET A 202 14.52 1.01 31.81
N LEU A 203 14.73 -0.12 31.13
CA LEU A 203 15.23 -1.34 31.81
C LEU A 203 16.67 -1.15 32.28
N ALA A 204 17.50 -0.48 31.48
CA ALA A 204 18.87 -0.13 31.90
C ALA A 204 18.88 0.86 33.06
N VAL A 205 18.01 1.89 32.99
CA VAL A 205 17.86 2.89 34.07
C VAL A 205 17.29 2.25 35.33
N PHE A 206 16.29 1.38 35.20
CA PHE A 206 15.74 0.64 36.34
C PHE A 206 16.75 -0.31 36.95
N GLY A 207 17.51 -1.04 36.14
CA GLY A 207 18.62 -1.93 36.61
C GLY A 207 19.72 -1.12 37.32
N ALA A 208 20.12 0.03 36.76
CA ALA A 208 21.10 0.91 37.39
C ALA A 208 20.58 1.51 38.72
N GLY A 209 19.28 1.85 38.76
CA GLY A 209 18.62 2.33 39.99
C GLY A 209 18.62 1.27 41.11
N LEU A 210 18.31 0.02 40.79
CA LEU A 210 18.35 -1.11 41.77
C LEU A 210 19.76 -1.39 42.26
N LEU A 211 20.75 -1.34 41.37
CA LEU A 211 22.16 -1.50 41.75
C LEU A 211 22.62 -0.35 42.68
N GLY A 212 22.23 0.88 42.38
CA GLY A 212 22.52 2.04 43.24
C GLY A 212 21.93 1.90 44.66
N LEU A 213 20.68 1.45 44.76
CA LEU A 213 20.01 1.21 46.04
C LEU A 213 20.69 0.05 46.85
N GLY A 214 21.11 -1.01 46.15
CA GLY A 214 21.84 -2.11 46.76
C GLY A 214 23.18 -1.68 47.36
N LEU A 215 23.92 -0.82 46.65
CA LEU A 215 25.20 -0.28 47.13
C LEU A 215 25.04 0.68 48.30
N MET A 216 24.00 1.50 48.31
CA MET A 216 23.72 2.40 49.46
C MET A 216 23.32 1.63 50.71
N ARG A 217 22.56 0.54 50.57
CA ARG A 217 22.19 -0.30 51.70
C ARG A 217 23.40 -0.99 52.32
N ARG A 218 24.37 -1.41 51.52
CA ARG A 218 25.61 -2.04 51.98
C ARG A 218 26.53 -1.08 52.76
N ARG A 219 26.55 0.22 52.40
CA ARG A 219 27.33 1.24 53.10
C ARG A 219 26.74 1.66 54.45
N ARG A 220 25.45 1.39 54.71
CA ARG A 220 24.80 1.68 56.02
C ARG A 220 24.90 0.50 57.01
N ALA A 221 25.37 -0.66 56.59
CA ALA A 221 25.50 -1.87 57.42
C ALA A 221 26.97 -2.15 57.84
N ALA A 222 27.90 -1.31 57.43
CA ALA A 222 29.29 -1.27 57.84
C ALA A 222 29.57 -0.01 58.70
#